data_8d6af4f15d10562ee31f47ff5ccd3aa7
#
_entry.id   8d6af4f15d10562ee31f47ff5ccd3aa7
#
_cell.length_a   1.000
_cell.length_b   1.000
_cell.length_c   1.000
_cell.angle_alpha   90.00
_cell.angle_beta   90.00
_cell.angle_gamma   90.00
#
_symmetry.space_group_name_H-M   'P 1'
#
loop_
_entity.id
_entity.type
_entity.pdbx_description
1 polymer ?
#
loop_
_entity_poly.entity_id
_entity_poly.type
_entity_poly.pdbx_seq_one_letter_code
_entity_poly.pdbx_strand_id
1 'polypeptide(L)' 'MPAKSTRKSAPEDWNYEAAVGEVETLIAQLEAGELPLADVFTQFEKAVTVLQQCETYLTSKRQQVDLLIETLEEA' A
#
# COMPACT_ATOMS: atom_id res chain seq x y z
N MET A 1 11.74 -20.03 5.52
CA MET A 1 11.36 -19.89 5.78
C MET A 1 10.24 -19.26 6.25
N PRO A 2 9.66 -19.60 6.67
CA PRO A 2 8.43 -19.10 7.06
C PRO A 2 8.47 -17.84 7.83
N ALA A 3 9.56 -17.49 8.28
CA ALA A 3 9.61 -16.30 9.07
C ALA A 3 9.09 -15.10 8.37
N LYS A 4 9.22 -15.06 7.08
CA LYS A 4 8.76 -13.97 6.42
C LYS A 4 7.33 -13.84 6.40
N SER A 5 6.63 -14.84 6.58
CA SER A 5 5.19 -14.77 6.50
C SER A 5 4.63 -14.05 7.70
N THR A 6 5.39 -13.84 8.73
CA THR A 6 4.87 -13.16 9.88
C THR A 6 5.09 -11.67 9.87
N ARG A 7 5.74 -11.18 8.80
CA ARG A 7 5.97 -9.81 8.78
C ARG A 7 4.76 -9.01 8.67
N LYS A 8 4.69 -7.92 9.37
CA LYS A 8 3.57 -7.07 9.25
C LYS A 8 3.77 -6.14 8.12
N SER A 9 4.99 -5.84 7.82
CA SER A 9 5.26 -4.94 6.72
C SER A 9 5.05 -5.63 5.41
N ALA A 10 5.10 -4.89 4.34
CA ALA A 10 4.92 -5.44 3.02
C ALA A 10 6.04 -6.42 2.69
N PRO A 11 5.77 -7.37 1.81
CA PRO A 11 6.78 -8.35 1.37
C PRO A 11 7.94 -7.64 0.71
N GLU A 12 9.06 -8.36 0.61
CA GLU A 12 10.24 -7.77 0.00
C GLU A 12 10.02 -7.38 -1.44
N ASP A 13 9.16 -8.10 -2.14
CA ASP A 13 8.90 -7.78 -3.53
C ASP A 13 7.72 -6.82 -3.67
N TRP A 14 7.30 -6.22 -2.59
CA TRP A 14 6.22 -5.26 -2.63
C TRP A 14 6.68 -4.01 -3.38
N ASN A 15 5.81 -3.51 -4.21
CA ASN A 15 6.15 -2.37 -5.05
C ASN A 15 5.03 -1.36 -4.97
N TYR A 16 5.36 -0.12 -4.60
CA TYR A 16 4.36 0.91 -4.39
C TYR A 16 3.54 1.16 -5.66
N GLU A 17 4.21 1.28 -6.79
CA GLU A 17 3.51 1.58 -8.02
C GLU A 17 2.59 0.45 -8.44
N ALA A 18 3.01 -0.78 -8.23
CA ALA A 18 2.17 -1.92 -8.52
C ALA A 18 0.97 -1.95 -7.58
N ALA A 19 1.18 -1.58 -6.32
CA ALA A 19 0.09 -1.55 -5.35
C ALA A 19 -0.94 -0.49 -5.73
N VAL A 20 -0.48 0.68 -6.16
CA VAL A 20 -1.39 1.72 -6.60
C VAL A 20 -2.17 1.25 -7.82
N GLY A 21 -1.50 0.58 -8.76
CA GLY A 21 -2.19 0.04 -9.92
C GLY A 21 -3.25 -0.97 -9.55
N GLU A 22 -2.98 -1.77 -8.54
CA GLU A 22 -3.96 -2.74 -8.08
C GLU A 22 -5.20 -2.05 -7.54
N VAL A 23 -5.02 -0.98 -6.77
CA VAL A 23 -6.14 -0.23 -6.23
C VAL A 23 -6.93 0.41 -7.37
N GLU A 24 -6.26 0.95 -8.37
CA GLU A 24 -6.94 1.55 -9.49
C GLU A 24 -7.80 0.53 -10.24
N THR A 25 -7.28 -0.69 -10.37
CA THR A 25 -8.04 -1.75 -11.02
C THR A 25 -9.27 -2.11 -10.19
N LEU A 26 -9.12 -2.19 -8.87
CA LEU A 26 -10.25 -2.50 -8.01
C LEU A 26 -11.32 -1.42 -8.09
N ILE A 27 -10.90 -0.16 -8.10
CA ILE A 27 -11.83 0.93 -8.20
C ILE A 27 -12.60 0.87 -9.52
N ALA A 28 -11.89 0.57 -10.62
CA ALA A 28 -12.54 0.46 -11.91
C ALA A 28 -13.58 -0.65 -11.91
N GLN A 29 -13.28 -1.77 -11.26
CA GLN A 29 -14.24 -2.86 -11.18
C GLN A 29 -15.46 -2.47 -10.37
N LEU A 30 -15.25 -1.73 -9.28
CA LEU A 30 -16.36 -1.28 -8.47
C LEU A 30 -17.23 -0.28 -9.22
N GLU A 31 -16.60 0.62 -9.97
CA GLU A 31 -17.34 1.62 -10.72
C GLU A 31 -18.14 0.98 -11.85
N ALA A 32 -17.64 -0.10 -12.40
CA ALA A 32 -18.36 -0.80 -13.45
C ALA A 32 -19.65 -1.45 -12.94
N GLY A 33 -19.70 -1.70 -11.64
CA GLY A 33 -20.92 -2.27 -11.04
C GLY A 33 -21.19 -3.68 -11.48
N GLU A 34 -20.18 -4.42 -11.88
CA GLU A 34 -20.38 -5.77 -12.38
C GLU A 34 -20.18 -6.85 -11.33
N LEU A 35 -19.74 -6.47 -10.13
CA LEU A 35 -19.48 -7.44 -9.10
C LEU A 35 -20.69 -7.68 -8.21
N PRO A 36 -20.93 -8.92 -7.79
CA PRO A 36 -21.96 -9.18 -6.79
C PRO A 36 -21.63 -8.46 -5.51
N LEU A 37 -22.62 -8.18 -4.71
CA LEU A 37 -22.44 -7.39 -3.50
C LEU A 37 -21.41 -8.01 -2.57
N ALA A 38 -21.43 -9.32 -2.40
CA ALA A 38 -20.46 -9.97 -1.52
C ALA A 38 -19.05 -9.75 -2.01
N ASP A 39 -18.83 -9.76 -3.32
CA ASP A 39 -17.52 -9.55 -3.88
C ASP A 39 -17.10 -8.09 -3.73
N VAL A 40 -18.05 -7.16 -3.74
CA VAL A 40 -17.73 -5.76 -3.53
C VAL A 40 -17.11 -5.58 -2.16
N PHE A 41 -17.68 -6.20 -1.13
CA PHE A 41 -17.11 -6.08 0.20
C PHE A 41 -15.71 -6.68 0.28
N THR A 42 -15.51 -7.84 -0.35
CA THR A 42 -14.20 -8.48 -0.34
C THR A 42 -13.18 -7.61 -1.04
N GLN A 43 -13.54 -7.03 -2.19
CA GLN A 43 -12.62 -6.17 -2.92
C GLN A 43 -12.34 -4.89 -2.13
N PHE A 44 -13.34 -4.38 -1.43
CA PHE A 44 -13.14 -3.19 -0.63
C PHE A 44 -12.14 -3.44 0.49
N GLU A 45 -12.25 -4.57 1.18
CA GLU A 45 -11.31 -4.91 2.23
C GLU A 45 -9.90 -5.02 1.68
N LYS A 46 -9.78 -5.61 0.51
CA LYS A 46 -8.48 -5.76 -0.11
C LYS A 46 -7.89 -4.40 -0.46
N ALA A 47 -8.71 -3.50 -0.99
CA ALA A 47 -8.25 -2.18 -1.33
C ALA A 47 -7.78 -1.42 -0.09
N VAL A 48 -8.50 -1.55 1.02
CA VAL A 48 -8.11 -0.88 2.25
C VAL A 48 -6.75 -1.38 2.72
N THR A 49 -6.53 -2.69 2.65
CA THR A 49 -5.25 -3.25 3.05
C THR A 49 -4.12 -2.70 2.18
N VAL A 50 -4.33 -2.65 0.88
CA VAL A 50 -3.30 -2.13 -0.02
C VAL A 50 -3.04 -0.66 0.24
N LEU A 51 -4.09 0.12 0.48
CA LEU A 51 -3.92 1.53 0.77
C LEU A 51 -3.16 1.75 2.08
N GLN A 52 -3.39 0.91 3.08
CA GLN A 52 -2.64 1.01 4.31
C GLN A 52 -1.16 0.72 4.10
N GLN A 53 -0.86 -0.23 3.23
CA GLN A 53 0.53 -0.51 2.91
C GLN A 53 1.18 0.69 2.21
N CYS A 54 0.44 1.34 1.32
CA CYS A 54 0.95 2.51 0.63
C CYS A 54 1.19 3.65 1.62
N GLU A 55 0.28 3.83 2.56
CA GLU A 55 0.44 4.88 3.55
C GLU A 55 1.67 4.65 4.41
N THR A 56 1.88 3.41 4.83
CA THR A 56 3.04 3.07 5.63
C THR A 56 4.32 3.34 4.85
N TYR A 57 4.33 2.96 3.58
CA TYR A 57 5.49 3.18 2.74
C TYR A 57 5.80 4.67 2.62
N LEU A 58 4.80 5.49 2.35
CA LEU A 58 5.01 6.92 2.16
C LEU A 58 5.43 7.60 3.46
N THR A 59 4.86 7.17 4.58
CA THR A 59 5.25 7.72 5.87
C THR A 59 6.69 7.43 6.16
N SER A 60 7.14 6.21 5.87
CA SER A 60 8.52 5.82 6.09
C SER A 60 9.46 6.65 5.22
N LYS A 61 9.09 6.85 3.96
CA LYS A 61 9.93 7.65 3.06
C LYS A 61 9.99 9.10 3.48
N ARG A 62 8.87 9.62 3.96
CA ARG A 62 8.84 10.99 4.43
C ARG A 62 9.76 11.18 5.62
N GLN A 63 9.77 10.22 6.54
CA GLN A 63 10.67 10.29 7.67
C GLN A 63 12.13 10.27 7.25
N GLN A 64 12.44 9.47 6.24
CA GLN A 64 13.81 9.42 5.74
C GLN A 64 14.24 10.74 5.14
N VAL A 65 13.32 11.39 4.40
CA VAL A 65 13.63 12.68 3.82
C VAL A 65 13.81 13.72 4.91
N ASP A 66 12.97 13.70 5.93
CA ASP A 66 13.08 14.65 7.02
C ASP A 66 14.43 14.53 7.72
N LEU A 67 14.90 13.31 7.92
CA LEU A 67 16.19 13.11 8.56
C LEU A 67 17.32 13.65 7.68
N LEU A 68 17.23 13.45 6.38
CA LEU A 68 18.25 13.97 5.48
C LEU A 68 18.28 15.49 5.50
N ILE A 69 17.12 16.10 5.56
CA ILE A 69 17.06 17.56 5.61
C ILE A 69 17.68 18.07 6.90
N GLU A 70 17.40 17.42 8.02
CA GLU A 70 18.01 17.82 9.28
C GLU A 70 19.53 17.71 9.21
N THR A 71 20.02 16.65 8.63
CA THR A 71 21.45 16.45 8.50
C THR A 71 22.08 17.56 7.67
N LEU A 72 21.42 17.93 6.58
CA LEU A 72 21.93 19.00 5.73
C LEU A 72 21.94 20.33 6.46
N GLU A 73 20.92 20.58 7.25
CA GLU A 73 20.85 21.84 7.96
C GLU A 73 21.91 21.96 9.04
N GLU A 74 22.31 20.84 9.60
CA GLU A 74 23.34 20.87 10.61
C GLU A 74 24.72 20.97 10.04
N ALA A 75 24.88 20.62 8.80
CA ALA A 75 26.16 20.69 8.15
C ALA A 75 26.50 22.12 7.79
#